data_e5be91e125c7b786eab40b88e56c4503
#
_entry.id   e5be91e125c7b786eab40b88e56c4503
#
_cell.length_a   1.000
_cell.length_b   1.000
_cell.length_c   1.000
_cell.angle_alpha   90.00
_cell.angle_beta   90.00
_cell.angle_gamma   90.00
#
_symmetry.space_group_name_H-M   'P 1'
#
loop_
_entity.id
_entity.type
_entity.pdbx_description
1 polymer ?
#
loop_
_entity_poly.entity_id
_entity_poly.type
_entity_poly.pdbx_seq_one_letter_code
_entity_poly.pdbx_strand_id
1 'polypeptide(L)'
;MKKKVLSLVLTAAMMTTMLAGCGSSDNGSTAASTGEAPAAATTEAAAASTEAAPAEEVTLKWAIWDQETTQYWGDIKDAYEASHPGVTIEMVDLGSTDYMTVLATELSGSGSDFDVVTVKDVPGYATLVQKGSILSLDDYISKDGVDLSKYAGVTDQVTVDGSLYELPFRNDFWVLFYNKDLFDAKGVAYPTNDMTFDEYDALAREMTDTTFGSQVYGAHYHTWRSAVQLFGVLDGKHTILDGNYDFFKPYYEMVLNQEADGVCRKYTDLKTEGLHYSAAFSGGDVAMMNMGSWFIATMMSNLKSGEYDSSLCGNWGIVKYPHAEGVDRKSTRLNSSHNNQSRMPSSA
;
A
#
# COMPACT_ATOMS: atom_id res chain seq x y z
N MET A 1 15.71 -4.88 27.16
CA MET A 1 15.11 -6.17 26.78
C MET A 1 13.57 -6.16 26.84
N LYS A 2 12.91 -5.50 27.81
CA LYS A 2 11.42 -5.47 27.89
C LYS A 2 10.73 -4.73 26.72
N LYS A 3 11.31 -3.66 26.19
CA LYS A 3 10.74 -2.88 25.07
C LYS A 3 10.69 -3.63 23.74
N LYS A 4 11.60 -4.56 23.49
CA LYS A 4 11.70 -5.30 22.21
C LYS A 4 10.67 -6.43 22.04
N VAL A 5 10.16 -6.98 23.15
CA VAL A 5 9.14 -8.05 23.13
C VAL A 5 7.75 -7.50 22.75
N LEU A 6 7.48 -6.23 23.08
CA LEU A 6 6.19 -5.60 22.85
C LEU A 6 5.97 -5.25 21.37
N SER A 7 7.05 -5.06 20.60
CA SER A 7 7.01 -4.71 19.18
C SER A 7 6.36 -5.80 18.31
N LEU A 8 6.58 -7.07 18.64
CA LEU A 8 6.01 -8.19 17.86
C LEU A 8 4.52 -8.41 18.18
N VAL A 9 4.14 -8.25 19.44
CA VAL A 9 2.72 -8.38 19.85
C VAL A 9 1.88 -7.31 19.14
N LEU A 10 2.44 -6.11 18.91
CA LEU A 10 1.78 -5.05 18.18
C LEU A 10 1.47 -5.48 16.73
N THR A 11 2.45 -6.08 16.05
CA THR A 11 2.30 -6.50 14.66
C THR A 11 1.30 -7.66 14.51
N ALA A 12 1.32 -8.64 15.40
CA ALA A 12 0.43 -9.79 15.37
C ALA A 12 -1.03 -9.42 15.69
N ALA A 13 -1.25 -8.50 16.65
CA ALA A 13 -2.58 -8.08 17.04
C ALA A 13 -3.26 -7.17 16.00
N MET A 14 -2.50 -6.30 15.29
CA MET A 14 -3.03 -5.49 14.19
C MET A 14 -3.61 -6.34 13.06
N MET A 15 -3.10 -7.56 12.86
CA MET A 15 -3.56 -8.45 11.80
C MET A 15 -4.77 -9.30 12.18
N THR A 16 -4.91 -9.67 13.48
CA THR A 16 -6.06 -10.46 13.93
C THR A 16 -7.36 -9.65 13.91
N THR A 17 -7.32 -8.35 14.11
CA THR A 17 -8.50 -7.50 14.10
C THR A 17 -9.02 -7.19 12.69
N MET A 18 -8.17 -7.17 11.66
CA MET A 18 -8.62 -6.97 10.28
C MET A 18 -9.35 -8.19 9.66
N LEU A 19 -9.18 -9.39 10.23
CA LEU A 19 -9.80 -10.61 9.73
C LEU A 19 -11.18 -10.92 10.36
N ALA A 20 -11.56 -10.22 11.43
CA ALA A 20 -12.85 -10.42 12.11
C ALA A 20 -14.02 -9.64 11.49
N GLY A 21 -13.80 -8.87 10.44
CA GLY A 21 -14.78 -7.94 9.86
C GLY A 21 -15.57 -8.42 8.64
N CYS A 22 -15.60 -9.70 8.31
CA CYS A 22 -16.44 -10.23 7.23
C CYS A 22 -17.10 -11.55 7.62
N GLY A 23 -18.27 -11.50 8.20
CA GLY A 23 -19.12 -12.65 8.44
C GLY A 23 -20.57 -12.20 8.54
N SER A 24 -21.27 -12.32 7.43
CA SER A 24 -22.70 -12.01 7.26
C SER A 24 -23.59 -12.87 8.12
N SER A 25 -24.61 -12.23 8.63
CA SER A 25 -25.86 -12.75 9.11
C SER A 25 -26.51 -13.76 8.17
N ASP A 26 -27.02 -14.88 8.69
CA ASP A 26 -28.29 -15.40 8.25
C ASP A 26 -29.08 -16.07 9.37
N ASN A 27 -30.35 -15.76 9.35
CA ASN A 27 -31.44 -16.12 10.22
C ASN A 27 -31.89 -17.57 10.01
N GLY A 28 -32.24 -18.28 11.07
CA GLY A 28 -32.95 -19.53 10.96
C GLY A 28 -33.48 -20.03 12.29
N SER A 29 -34.76 -19.80 12.50
CA SER A 29 -35.61 -20.12 13.61
C SER A 29 -35.82 -21.65 13.83
N THR A 30 -36.08 -21.99 15.07
CA THR A 30 -37.11 -22.86 15.66
C THR A 30 -36.69 -24.08 16.48
N ALA A 31 -37.27 -24.06 17.64
CA ALA A 31 -38.02 -25.06 18.37
C ALA A 31 -37.37 -25.89 19.48
N ALA A 32 -37.93 -25.65 20.60
CA ALA A 32 -37.95 -26.27 21.91
C ALA A 32 -37.90 -27.81 21.98
N SER A 33 -37.26 -28.31 23.06
CA SER A 33 -37.78 -29.42 23.83
C SER A 33 -37.22 -29.43 25.25
N THR A 34 -38.11 -29.56 26.17
CA THR A 34 -38.07 -29.68 27.61
C THR A 34 -37.32 -30.91 28.11
N GLY A 35 -36.67 -30.81 29.27
CA GLY A 35 -36.12 -31.93 30.04
C GLY A 35 -35.52 -31.50 31.36
N GLU A 36 -36.10 -31.93 32.40
CA GLU A 36 -36.12 -31.70 33.82
C GLU A 36 -34.77 -31.94 34.52
N ALA A 37 -34.52 -31.17 35.58
CA ALA A 37 -33.38 -31.25 36.49
C ALA A 37 -33.45 -32.48 37.43
N PRO A 38 -32.34 -32.83 38.12
CA PRO A 38 -32.39 -32.62 39.55
C PRO A 38 -31.21 -31.92 40.18
N ALA A 39 -31.50 -31.31 41.30
CA ALA A 39 -30.63 -30.54 42.17
C ALA A 39 -29.61 -31.39 42.93
N ALA A 40 -28.48 -30.81 43.27
CA ALA A 40 -27.83 -30.59 44.55
C ALA A 40 -26.30 -30.62 44.48
N ALA A 41 -25.65 -29.55 44.83
CA ALA A 41 -24.84 -29.44 46.02
C ALA A 41 -24.01 -28.14 45.92
N THR A 42 -24.32 -27.22 46.75
CA THR A 42 -23.50 -26.04 47.10
C THR A 42 -22.16 -26.47 47.64
N THR A 43 -21.10 -26.08 46.96
CA THR A 43 -19.79 -25.92 47.58
C THR A 43 -19.30 -24.51 47.26
N GLU A 44 -19.35 -23.69 48.25
CA GLU A 44 -18.82 -22.32 48.27
C GLU A 44 -17.29 -22.45 48.12
N ALA A 45 -16.78 -22.22 46.92
CA ALA A 45 -15.36 -21.98 46.68
C ALA A 45 -15.15 -20.47 46.70
N ALA A 46 -14.50 -20.00 47.74
CA ALA A 46 -14.04 -18.62 47.83
C ALA A 46 -13.21 -18.29 46.56
N ALA A 47 -13.76 -17.42 45.74
CA ALA A 47 -13.02 -16.79 44.67
C ALA A 47 -11.98 -15.87 45.31
N ALA A 48 -10.74 -16.32 45.33
CA ALA A 48 -9.61 -15.43 45.54
C ALA A 48 -9.58 -14.48 44.33
N SER A 49 -10.03 -13.25 44.52
CA SER A 49 -9.76 -12.17 43.59
C SER A 49 -8.26 -11.94 43.61
N THR A 50 -7.59 -12.51 42.63
CA THR A 50 -6.24 -12.08 42.26
C THR A 50 -6.41 -10.67 41.69
N GLU A 51 -6.18 -9.68 42.55
CA GLU A 51 -5.98 -8.30 42.13
C GLU A 51 -4.82 -8.31 41.10
N ALA A 52 -5.16 -8.16 39.84
CA ALA A 52 -4.17 -8.04 38.77
C ALA A 52 -3.31 -6.82 39.12
N ALA A 53 -2.00 -7.02 39.22
CA ALA A 53 -1.06 -5.92 39.38
C ALA A 53 -1.35 -4.86 38.30
N PRO A 54 -1.28 -3.56 38.64
CA PRO A 54 -1.51 -2.51 37.65
C PRO A 54 -0.64 -2.77 36.44
N ALA A 55 -1.26 -2.82 35.25
CA ALA A 55 -0.51 -2.96 34.01
C ALA A 55 0.45 -1.76 33.91
N GLU A 56 1.73 -2.04 33.70
CA GLU A 56 2.76 -1.00 33.56
C GLU A 56 2.37 -0.18 32.30
N GLU A 57 2.15 1.11 32.46
CA GLU A 57 1.85 2.00 31.35
C GLU A 57 3.05 2.04 30.39
N VAL A 58 2.83 1.73 29.12
CA VAL A 58 3.87 1.67 28.09
C VAL A 58 3.47 2.54 26.92
N THR A 59 4.38 3.41 26.50
CA THR A 59 4.23 4.16 25.24
C THR A 59 5.12 3.56 24.18
N LEU A 60 4.54 3.23 23.02
CA LEU A 60 5.23 2.73 21.84
C LEU A 60 5.26 3.80 20.77
N LYS A 61 6.45 4.11 20.25
CA LYS A 61 6.61 5.03 19.11
C LYS A 61 6.60 4.27 17.80
N TRP A 62 5.67 4.66 16.93
CA TRP A 62 5.46 4.03 15.64
C TRP A 62 5.70 5.00 14.49
N ALA A 63 6.72 4.74 13.65
CA ALA A 63 7.03 5.54 12.47
C ALA A 63 6.10 5.17 11.31
N ILE A 64 5.44 6.18 10.75
CA ILE A 64 4.48 6.09 9.65
C ILE A 64 4.69 7.24 8.65
N TRP A 65 3.89 7.28 7.59
CA TRP A 65 3.82 8.39 6.61
C TRP A 65 2.37 8.73 6.28
N ASP A 66 2.14 9.95 5.78
CA ASP A 66 0.83 10.43 5.32
C ASP A 66 -0.30 10.24 6.37
N GLN A 67 -0.03 10.55 7.63
CA GLN A 67 -0.98 10.36 8.73
C GLN A 67 -2.31 11.09 8.48
N GLU A 68 -2.24 12.32 8.00
CA GLU A 68 -3.43 13.16 7.79
C GLU A 68 -4.35 12.62 6.68
N THR A 69 -3.77 11.98 5.67
CA THR A 69 -4.51 11.49 4.49
C THR A 69 -4.81 9.99 4.53
N THR A 70 -4.34 9.29 5.57
CA THR A 70 -4.42 7.83 5.68
C THR A 70 -5.09 7.42 6.98
N GLN A 71 -6.41 7.43 6.97
CA GLN A 71 -7.25 7.18 8.17
C GLN A 71 -6.96 5.85 8.87
N TYR A 72 -6.63 4.79 8.13
CA TYR A 72 -6.41 3.46 8.74
C TYR A 72 -5.27 3.40 9.75
N TRP A 73 -4.32 4.35 9.76
CA TRP A 73 -3.30 4.42 10.81
C TRP A 73 -3.94 4.64 12.18
N GLY A 74 -4.86 5.61 12.25
CA GLY A 74 -5.65 5.87 13.45
C GLY A 74 -6.51 4.67 13.86
N ASP A 75 -7.19 4.06 12.89
CA ASP A 75 -8.06 2.89 13.16
C ASP A 75 -7.26 1.70 13.73
N ILE A 76 -6.06 1.45 13.22
CA ILE A 76 -5.16 0.40 13.73
C ILE A 76 -4.70 0.73 15.14
N LYS A 77 -4.24 1.97 15.38
CA LYS A 77 -3.84 2.45 16.70
C LYS A 77 -4.95 2.25 17.71
N ASP A 78 -6.13 2.77 17.42
CA ASP A 78 -7.27 2.75 18.36
C ASP A 78 -7.73 1.32 18.66
N ALA A 79 -7.75 0.44 17.65
CA ALA A 79 -8.08 -0.97 17.83
C ALA A 79 -7.06 -1.69 18.72
N TYR A 80 -5.78 -1.37 18.56
CA TYR A 80 -4.73 -1.97 19.39
C TYR A 80 -4.79 -1.49 20.85
N GLU A 81 -4.90 -0.18 21.07
CA GLU A 81 -5.01 0.41 22.42
C GLU A 81 -6.25 -0.12 23.15
N ALA A 82 -7.38 -0.26 22.46
CA ALA A 82 -8.60 -0.82 23.02
C ALA A 82 -8.44 -2.28 23.48
N SER A 83 -7.59 -3.06 22.82
CA SER A 83 -7.34 -4.46 23.15
C SER A 83 -6.17 -4.67 24.11
N HIS A 84 -5.37 -3.63 24.37
CA HIS A 84 -4.18 -3.66 25.23
C HIS A 84 -4.20 -2.52 26.26
N PRO A 85 -5.02 -2.61 27.30
CA PRO A 85 -5.08 -1.58 28.35
C PRO A 85 -3.71 -1.30 28.96
N GLY A 86 -3.35 -0.04 29.09
CA GLY A 86 -2.04 0.41 29.56
C GLY A 86 -0.99 0.61 28.46
N VAL A 87 -1.33 0.32 27.20
CA VAL A 87 -0.47 0.64 26.06
C VAL A 87 -0.99 1.89 25.36
N THR A 88 -0.08 2.82 25.09
CA THR A 88 -0.33 4.03 24.26
C THR A 88 0.58 3.98 23.04
N ILE A 89 0.03 4.31 21.87
CA ILE A 89 0.81 4.39 20.63
C ILE A 89 0.99 5.85 20.22
N GLU A 90 2.24 6.28 20.17
CA GLU A 90 2.64 7.56 19.60
C GLU A 90 3.02 7.36 18.13
N MET A 91 2.16 7.86 17.22
CA MET A 91 2.45 7.85 15.79
C MET A 91 3.36 9.02 15.44
N VAL A 92 4.45 8.76 14.69
CA VAL A 92 5.40 9.76 14.22
C VAL A 92 5.41 9.75 12.70
N ASP A 93 4.85 10.80 12.11
CA ASP A 93 4.82 10.98 10.66
C ASP A 93 6.16 11.53 10.17
N LEU A 94 6.88 10.74 9.37
CA LEU A 94 8.17 11.12 8.78
C LEU A 94 8.03 11.71 7.37
N GLY A 95 6.80 11.94 6.91
CA GLY A 95 6.50 12.40 5.56
C GLY A 95 6.62 11.29 4.51
N SER A 96 6.00 11.51 3.36
CA SER A 96 5.87 10.50 2.30
C SER A 96 7.03 10.48 1.31
N THR A 97 7.58 11.65 0.98
CA THR A 97 8.47 11.81 -0.18
C THR A 97 9.79 11.07 -0.04
N ASP A 98 10.45 11.23 1.10
CA ASP A 98 11.77 10.64 1.39
C ASP A 98 11.73 9.70 2.59
N TYR A 99 10.56 9.14 2.89
CA TYR A 99 10.29 8.34 4.09
C TYR A 99 11.41 7.33 4.42
N MET A 100 11.78 6.47 3.47
CA MET A 100 12.79 5.44 3.74
C MET A 100 14.19 6.01 4.00
N THR A 101 14.53 7.17 3.42
CA THR A 101 15.79 7.86 3.66
C THR A 101 15.82 8.48 5.07
N VAL A 102 14.73 9.13 5.46
CA VAL A 102 14.55 9.70 6.80
C VAL A 102 14.58 8.58 7.83
N LEU A 103 13.77 7.53 7.64
CA LEU A 103 13.73 6.38 8.54
C LEU A 103 15.10 5.72 8.71
N ALA A 104 15.83 5.48 7.62
CA ALA A 104 17.16 4.89 7.69
C ALA A 104 18.16 5.79 8.44
N THR A 105 17.99 7.10 8.38
CA THR A 105 18.80 8.07 9.12
C THR A 105 18.49 8.03 10.62
N GLU A 106 17.22 8.07 10.98
CA GLU A 106 16.73 7.96 12.36
C GLU A 106 17.18 6.65 13.02
N LEU A 107 17.12 5.54 12.29
CA LEU A 107 17.54 4.23 12.79
C LEU A 107 19.06 4.03 12.81
N SER A 108 19.85 4.90 12.17
CA SER A 108 21.32 4.78 12.11
C SER A 108 22.01 5.29 13.37
N GLY A 109 21.33 6.08 14.20
CA GLY A 109 21.87 6.62 15.44
C GLY A 109 21.86 5.57 16.57
N SER A 110 22.81 5.69 17.50
CA SER A 110 22.79 4.92 18.74
C SER A 110 21.69 5.49 19.64
N GLY A 111 20.45 5.04 19.48
CA GLY A 111 19.33 5.48 20.30
C GLY A 111 18.12 5.90 19.50
N SER A 112 17.81 5.19 18.43
CA SER A 112 16.48 5.33 17.83
C SER A 112 15.40 5.13 18.89
N ASP A 113 14.47 6.07 18.94
CA ASP A 113 13.35 6.05 19.87
C ASP A 113 12.16 5.23 19.33
N PHE A 114 12.25 4.70 18.11
CA PHE A 114 11.16 3.92 17.54
C PHE A 114 11.12 2.49 18.08
N ASP A 115 9.93 2.08 18.51
CA ASP A 115 9.64 0.70 18.88
C ASP A 115 9.11 -0.10 17.70
N VAL A 116 8.33 0.55 16.81
CA VAL A 116 7.75 -0.03 15.59
C VAL A 116 8.01 0.91 14.42
N VAL A 117 8.35 0.34 13.28
CA VAL A 117 8.51 1.10 12.03
C VAL A 117 7.70 0.46 10.91
N THR A 118 7.07 1.28 10.09
CA THR A 118 6.43 0.81 8.86
C THR A 118 7.43 0.89 7.71
N VAL A 119 7.62 -0.20 7.00
CA VAL A 119 8.52 -0.25 5.83
C VAL A 119 7.73 0.04 4.57
N LYS A 120 8.15 1.03 3.79
CA LYS A 120 7.42 1.54 2.65
C LYS A 120 7.70 0.79 1.35
N ASP A 121 8.95 0.34 1.17
CA ASP A 121 9.38 -0.33 -0.05
C ASP A 121 10.47 -1.38 0.20
N VAL A 122 10.58 -2.34 -0.71
CA VAL A 122 11.54 -3.45 -0.61
C VAL A 122 13.00 -3.01 -0.67
N PRO A 123 13.43 -2.04 -1.52
CA PRO A 123 14.81 -1.55 -1.49
C PRO A 123 15.21 -0.92 -0.15
N GLY A 124 14.30 -0.17 0.45
CA GLY A 124 14.49 0.38 1.78
C GLY A 124 14.56 -0.71 2.85
N TYR A 125 13.66 -1.71 2.79
CA TYR A 125 13.72 -2.88 3.64
C TYR A 125 15.07 -3.58 3.58
N ALA A 126 15.54 -3.92 2.38
CA ALA A 126 16.84 -4.55 2.19
C ALA A 126 17.99 -3.71 2.80
N THR A 127 17.93 -2.39 2.67
CA THR A 127 18.89 -1.49 3.27
C THR A 127 18.88 -1.53 4.80
N LEU A 128 17.69 -1.56 5.41
CA LEU A 128 17.55 -1.65 6.87
C LEU A 128 18.07 -2.98 7.41
N VAL A 129 17.78 -4.09 6.72
CA VAL A 129 18.32 -5.41 7.07
C VAL A 129 19.84 -5.45 6.99
N GLN A 130 20.42 -4.99 5.86
CA GLN A 130 21.87 -4.95 5.66
C GLN A 130 22.61 -4.11 6.71
N LYS A 131 21.98 -3.04 7.18
CA LYS A 131 22.55 -2.18 8.22
C LYS A 131 22.32 -2.72 9.64
N GLY A 132 21.57 -3.81 9.80
CA GLY A 132 21.17 -4.32 11.12
C GLY A 132 20.29 -3.33 11.91
N SER A 133 19.56 -2.46 11.21
CA SER A 133 18.74 -1.41 11.82
C SER A 133 17.41 -1.93 12.35
N ILE A 134 16.97 -3.09 11.89
CA ILE A 134 15.75 -3.78 12.31
C ILE A 134 16.06 -5.21 12.77
N LEU A 135 15.21 -5.75 13.64
CA LEU A 135 15.41 -7.07 14.27
C LEU A 135 14.76 -8.17 13.43
N SER A 136 15.38 -9.37 13.41
CA SER A 136 14.68 -10.59 12.97
C SER A 136 13.46 -10.83 13.85
N LEU A 137 12.36 -11.21 13.23
CA LEU A 137 11.09 -11.52 13.87
C LEU A 137 10.91 -13.03 14.11
N ASP A 138 11.81 -13.88 13.65
CA ASP A 138 11.63 -15.34 13.65
C ASP A 138 11.33 -15.92 15.03
N ASP A 139 12.10 -15.53 16.06
CA ASP A 139 11.89 -16.00 17.42
C ASP A 139 10.52 -15.56 17.98
N TYR A 140 10.09 -14.37 17.63
CA TYR A 140 8.80 -13.83 18.05
C TYR A 140 7.64 -14.50 17.31
N ILE A 141 7.77 -14.68 16.01
CA ILE A 141 6.80 -15.38 15.17
C ILE A 141 6.57 -16.80 15.70
N SER A 142 7.67 -17.49 16.03
CA SER A 142 7.62 -18.85 16.60
C SER A 142 6.98 -18.87 17.99
N LYS A 143 7.39 -17.94 18.86
CA LYS A 143 6.90 -17.84 20.25
C LYS A 143 5.42 -17.54 20.33
N ASP A 144 4.96 -16.60 19.48
CA ASP A 144 3.57 -16.14 19.50
C ASP A 144 2.66 -16.96 18.56
N GLY A 145 3.23 -17.97 17.87
CA GLY A 145 2.49 -18.87 16.98
C GLY A 145 1.84 -18.16 15.80
N VAL A 146 2.53 -17.15 15.22
CA VAL A 146 1.99 -16.40 14.08
C VAL A 146 1.82 -17.30 12.88
N ASP A 147 0.60 -17.41 12.39
CA ASP A 147 0.26 -18.22 11.21
C ASP A 147 0.65 -17.52 9.92
N LEU A 148 1.82 -17.83 9.39
CA LEU A 148 2.34 -17.24 8.16
C LEU A 148 1.56 -17.66 6.90
N SER A 149 0.77 -18.73 6.94
CA SER A 149 -0.06 -19.15 5.80
C SER A 149 -1.11 -18.10 5.40
N LYS A 150 -1.51 -17.25 6.33
CA LYS A 150 -2.45 -16.13 6.09
C LYS A 150 -1.90 -15.05 5.17
N TYR A 151 -0.59 -15.00 4.97
CA TYR A 151 0.07 -14.04 4.07
C TYR A 151 0.13 -14.50 2.62
N ALA A 152 -0.41 -15.69 2.29
CA ALA A 152 -0.52 -16.21 0.94
C ALA A 152 0.80 -16.16 0.12
N GLY A 153 1.93 -16.42 0.76
CA GLY A 153 3.27 -16.45 0.15
C GLY A 153 3.93 -15.06 0.00
N VAL A 154 3.30 -13.98 0.48
CA VAL A 154 3.93 -12.64 0.45
C VAL A 154 5.17 -12.60 1.35
N THR A 155 5.18 -13.34 2.46
CA THR A 155 6.34 -13.44 3.35
C THR A 155 7.59 -13.99 2.68
N ASP A 156 7.44 -14.88 1.69
CA ASP A 156 8.59 -15.45 0.95
C ASP A 156 9.36 -14.38 0.18
N GLN A 157 8.68 -13.29 -0.17
CA GLN A 157 9.25 -12.20 -0.97
C GLN A 157 10.04 -11.19 -0.13
N VAL A 158 9.79 -11.19 1.17
CA VAL A 158 10.49 -10.34 2.16
C VAL A 158 11.37 -11.15 3.11
N THR A 159 11.57 -12.44 2.82
CA THR A 159 12.54 -13.28 3.53
C THR A 159 13.96 -12.98 3.02
N VAL A 160 14.86 -12.63 3.92
CA VAL A 160 16.27 -12.35 3.63
C VAL A 160 17.12 -13.37 4.38
N ASP A 161 17.95 -14.12 3.66
CA ASP A 161 18.83 -15.18 4.22
C ASP A 161 18.10 -16.17 5.15
N GLY A 162 16.84 -16.48 4.82
CA GLY A 162 16.01 -17.40 5.56
C GLY A 162 15.29 -16.80 6.77
N SER A 163 15.43 -15.51 7.03
CA SER A 163 14.81 -14.82 8.17
C SER A 163 13.84 -13.74 7.73
N LEU A 164 12.80 -13.51 8.55
CA LEU A 164 11.84 -12.41 8.39
C LEU A 164 12.20 -11.26 9.34
N TYR A 165 12.27 -10.05 8.81
CA TYR A 165 12.52 -8.83 9.57
C TYR A 165 11.31 -7.88 9.56
N GLU A 166 10.29 -8.22 8.76
CA GLU A 166 9.00 -7.52 8.72
C GLU A 166 7.87 -8.52 8.48
N LEU A 167 6.66 -8.11 8.81
CA LEU A 167 5.43 -8.81 8.44
C LEU A 167 4.61 -7.91 7.51
N PRO A 168 4.20 -8.40 6.34
CA PRO A 168 3.37 -7.64 5.43
C PRO A 168 2.02 -7.30 6.06
N PHE A 169 1.57 -6.05 5.99
CA PHE A 169 0.26 -5.66 6.50
C PHE A 169 -0.74 -5.29 5.40
N ARG A 170 -0.24 -4.96 4.20
CA ARG A 170 -1.06 -4.70 3.02
C ARG A 170 -0.31 -5.07 1.75
N ASN A 171 -1.06 -5.20 0.66
CA ASN A 171 -0.51 -5.37 -0.68
C ASN A 171 -1.15 -4.33 -1.60
N ASP A 172 -0.32 -3.63 -2.36
CA ASP A 172 -0.77 -2.65 -3.34
C ASP A 172 -0.48 -3.16 -4.76
N PHE A 173 -1.28 -2.72 -5.70
CA PHE A 173 -1.13 -3.02 -7.12
C PHE A 173 -1.32 -1.76 -7.95
N TRP A 174 -0.82 -1.75 -9.18
CA TRP A 174 -0.95 -0.62 -10.08
C TRP A 174 -2.16 -0.79 -11.00
N VAL A 175 -2.86 0.33 -11.21
CA VAL A 175 -4.00 0.45 -12.11
C VAL A 175 -3.91 1.75 -12.90
N LEU A 176 -4.73 1.88 -13.92
CA LEU A 176 -4.93 3.13 -14.63
C LEU A 176 -6.20 3.81 -14.09
N PHE A 177 -6.01 4.98 -13.47
CA PHE A 177 -7.09 5.90 -13.13
C PHE A 177 -7.46 6.73 -14.34
N TYR A 178 -8.74 7.07 -14.49
CA TYR A 178 -9.20 7.98 -15.54
C TYR A 178 -10.35 8.87 -15.06
N ASN A 179 -10.39 10.10 -15.58
CA ASN A 179 -11.42 11.08 -15.28
C ASN A 179 -12.53 10.97 -16.33
N LYS A 180 -13.68 10.43 -15.95
CA LYS A 180 -14.81 10.18 -16.85
C LYS A 180 -15.37 11.44 -17.45
N ASP A 181 -15.42 12.54 -16.69
CA ASP A 181 -15.98 13.80 -17.17
C ASP A 181 -15.19 14.35 -18.37
N LEU A 182 -13.86 14.18 -18.37
CA LEU A 182 -13.03 14.59 -19.50
C LEU A 182 -13.32 13.72 -20.74
N PHE A 183 -13.52 12.42 -20.58
CA PHE A 183 -13.88 11.52 -21.65
C PHE A 183 -15.27 11.82 -22.20
N ASP A 184 -16.25 12.02 -21.31
CA ASP A 184 -17.61 12.37 -21.68
C ASP A 184 -17.68 13.72 -22.42
N ALA A 185 -16.95 14.72 -21.93
CA ALA A 185 -16.89 16.04 -22.56
C ALA A 185 -16.30 15.98 -23.98
N LYS A 186 -15.33 15.08 -24.21
CA LYS A 186 -14.69 14.91 -25.51
C LYS A 186 -15.43 13.92 -26.43
N GLY A 187 -16.35 13.12 -25.87
CA GLY A 187 -17.07 12.07 -26.60
C GLY A 187 -16.20 10.87 -26.98
N VAL A 188 -15.13 10.62 -26.20
CA VAL A 188 -14.19 9.52 -26.40
C VAL A 188 -14.58 8.35 -25.50
N ALA A 189 -14.45 7.13 -25.99
CA ALA A 189 -14.73 5.92 -25.21
C ALA A 189 -13.75 5.76 -24.04
N TYR A 190 -14.24 5.28 -22.91
CA TYR A 190 -13.41 5.00 -21.73
C TYR A 190 -12.34 3.96 -22.01
N PRO A 191 -11.19 4.01 -21.31
CA PRO A 191 -10.17 2.97 -21.38
C PRO A 191 -10.74 1.62 -20.93
N THR A 192 -10.25 0.53 -21.51
CA THR A 192 -10.72 -0.83 -21.23
C THR A 192 -9.72 -1.63 -20.41
N ASN A 193 -10.19 -2.74 -19.84
CA ASN A 193 -9.30 -3.68 -19.16
C ASN A 193 -8.37 -4.47 -20.10
N ASP A 194 -8.54 -4.36 -21.41
CA ASP A 194 -7.79 -5.08 -22.44
C ASP A 194 -6.91 -4.17 -23.30
N MET A 195 -6.57 -3.00 -22.77
CA MET A 195 -5.80 -2.00 -23.50
C MET A 195 -4.31 -2.35 -23.52
N THR A 196 -3.73 -2.33 -24.71
CA THR A 196 -2.29 -2.45 -24.92
C THR A 196 -1.57 -1.13 -24.65
N PHE A 197 -0.23 -1.16 -24.59
CA PHE A 197 0.57 0.07 -24.44
C PHE A 197 0.42 1.02 -25.62
N ASP A 198 0.30 0.48 -26.85
CA ASP A 198 0.11 1.29 -28.06
C ASP A 198 -1.28 1.95 -28.07
N GLU A 199 -2.32 1.21 -27.67
CA GLU A 199 -3.66 1.76 -27.52
C GLU A 199 -3.72 2.82 -26.42
N TYR A 200 -2.96 2.63 -25.33
CA TYR A 200 -2.84 3.62 -24.27
C TYR A 200 -2.19 4.92 -24.78
N ASP A 201 -1.07 4.84 -25.53
CA ASP A 201 -0.44 6.04 -26.10
C ASP A 201 -1.37 6.76 -27.07
N ALA A 202 -2.05 6.00 -27.94
CA ALA A 202 -3.02 6.57 -28.87
C ALA A 202 -4.18 7.28 -28.14
N LEU A 203 -4.74 6.64 -27.12
CA LEU A 203 -5.82 7.20 -26.31
C LEU A 203 -5.37 8.45 -25.51
N ALA A 204 -4.14 8.43 -24.97
CA ALA A 204 -3.58 9.60 -24.29
C ALA A 204 -3.46 10.80 -25.24
N ARG A 205 -2.99 10.58 -26.47
CA ARG A 205 -2.91 11.61 -27.51
C ARG A 205 -4.30 12.10 -27.92
N GLU A 206 -5.25 11.20 -28.09
CA GLU A 206 -6.64 11.55 -28.42
C GLU A 206 -7.27 12.41 -27.31
N MET A 207 -7.00 12.11 -26.04
CA MET A 207 -7.55 12.87 -24.91
C MET A 207 -6.87 14.22 -24.67
N THR A 208 -5.72 14.46 -25.27
CA THR A 208 -4.97 15.72 -25.08
C THR A 208 -5.67 16.89 -25.72
N ASP A 209 -5.70 18.03 -25.02
CA ASP A 209 -6.04 19.36 -25.54
C ASP A 209 -4.96 20.36 -25.10
N THR A 210 -4.26 20.98 -26.04
CA THR A 210 -3.21 21.95 -25.78
C THR A 210 -3.69 23.40 -25.94
N THR A 211 -4.98 23.61 -26.09
CA THR A 211 -5.56 24.96 -26.23
C THR A 211 -5.32 25.77 -24.96
N PHE A 212 -4.79 26.96 -25.11
CA PHE A 212 -4.55 27.85 -23.98
C PHE A 212 -5.87 28.15 -23.23
N GLY A 213 -5.87 27.90 -21.92
CA GLY A 213 -7.02 28.09 -21.04
C GLY A 213 -7.97 26.89 -20.92
N SER A 214 -7.72 25.80 -21.70
CA SER A 214 -8.46 24.55 -21.61
C SER A 214 -7.54 23.33 -21.72
N GLN A 215 -6.30 23.46 -21.23
CA GLN A 215 -5.30 22.40 -21.27
C GLN A 215 -5.84 21.12 -20.62
N VAL A 216 -5.81 20.01 -21.34
CA VAL A 216 -6.03 18.67 -20.82
C VAL A 216 -4.83 17.82 -21.18
N TYR A 217 -4.23 17.20 -20.16
CA TYR A 217 -3.18 16.21 -20.33
C TYR A 217 -3.80 14.82 -20.50
N GLY A 218 -3.52 14.16 -21.61
CA GLY A 218 -4.04 12.81 -21.87
C GLY A 218 -3.47 11.76 -20.91
N ALA A 219 -2.24 11.98 -20.45
CA ALA A 219 -1.57 11.11 -19.48
C ALA A 219 -0.87 11.91 -18.37
N HIS A 220 -0.65 11.26 -17.23
CA HIS A 220 0.21 11.79 -16.16
C HIS A 220 1.14 10.68 -15.64
N TYR A 221 2.42 10.98 -15.55
CA TYR A 221 3.45 10.14 -14.97
C TYR A 221 4.04 10.83 -13.75
N HIS A 222 3.79 10.29 -12.57
CA HIS A 222 4.42 10.83 -11.38
C HIS A 222 5.95 10.63 -11.42
N THR A 223 6.69 11.46 -10.69
CA THR A 223 8.16 11.51 -10.74
C THR A 223 8.88 10.29 -10.17
N TRP A 224 8.15 9.23 -9.81
CA TRP A 224 8.75 7.97 -9.43
C TRP A 224 9.20 7.17 -10.65
N ARG A 225 10.33 6.49 -10.52
CA ARG A 225 10.83 5.59 -11.59
C ARG A 225 9.81 4.53 -12.03
N SER A 226 9.01 4.02 -11.08
CA SER A 226 7.98 3.02 -11.34
C SER A 226 6.91 3.50 -12.33
N ALA A 227 6.64 4.80 -12.41
CA ALA A 227 5.64 5.33 -13.33
C ALA A 227 5.93 5.01 -14.81
N VAL A 228 7.22 4.84 -15.19
CA VAL A 228 7.64 4.47 -16.53
C VAL A 228 8.20 3.05 -16.59
N GLN A 229 9.00 2.65 -15.59
CA GLN A 229 9.66 1.33 -15.62
C GLN A 229 8.66 0.16 -15.57
N LEU A 230 7.48 0.34 -14.98
CA LEU A 230 6.47 -0.70 -14.94
C LEU A 230 6.01 -1.16 -16.32
N PHE A 231 5.98 -0.29 -17.32
CA PHE A 231 5.68 -0.69 -18.70
C PHE A 231 6.65 -1.78 -19.20
N GLY A 232 7.95 -1.62 -18.91
CA GLY A 232 8.96 -2.58 -19.32
C GLY A 232 8.96 -3.87 -18.51
N VAL A 233 8.80 -3.81 -17.18
CA VAL A 233 8.78 -5.04 -16.35
C VAL A 233 7.47 -5.81 -16.46
N LEU A 234 6.41 -5.17 -16.95
CA LEU A 234 5.11 -5.81 -17.19
C LEU A 234 4.95 -6.29 -18.64
N ASP A 235 6.00 -6.27 -19.46
CA ASP A 235 5.99 -6.79 -20.83
C ASP A 235 5.90 -8.32 -20.90
N GLY A 236 6.02 -8.99 -19.75
CA GLY A 236 5.91 -10.45 -19.63
C GLY A 236 7.17 -11.22 -20.07
N LYS A 237 8.26 -10.52 -20.41
CA LYS A 237 9.50 -11.11 -20.95
C LYS A 237 10.74 -10.76 -20.15
N HIS A 238 10.84 -9.52 -19.66
CA HIS A 238 12.04 -8.98 -19.06
C HIS A 238 11.89 -8.75 -17.56
N THR A 239 13.01 -8.75 -16.87
CA THR A 239 13.12 -8.43 -15.45
C THR A 239 14.29 -7.47 -15.22
N ILE A 240 14.29 -6.76 -14.10
CA ILE A 240 15.43 -5.92 -13.71
C ILE A 240 16.69 -6.73 -13.39
N LEU A 241 16.60 -8.05 -13.30
CA LEU A 241 17.72 -8.97 -13.06
C LEU A 241 18.43 -9.41 -14.34
N ASP A 242 17.91 -9.05 -15.53
CA ASP A 242 18.47 -9.48 -16.81
C ASP A 242 19.85 -8.87 -17.10
N GLY A 243 20.25 -7.83 -16.38
CA GLY A 243 21.53 -7.15 -16.55
C GLY A 243 21.64 -6.29 -17.82
N ASN A 244 20.64 -6.35 -18.70
CA ASN A 244 20.44 -5.46 -19.85
C ASN A 244 19.12 -4.75 -19.71
N TYR A 245 19.10 -3.44 -19.85
CA TYR A 245 17.94 -2.59 -19.61
C TYR A 245 17.42 -1.89 -20.88
N ASP A 246 17.87 -2.30 -22.06
CA ASP A 246 17.43 -1.74 -23.34
C ASP A 246 15.92 -1.89 -23.55
N PHE A 247 15.30 -2.87 -22.91
CA PHE A 247 13.84 -3.08 -22.96
C PHE A 247 13.02 -1.92 -22.34
N PHE A 248 13.63 -1.07 -21.52
CA PHE A 248 12.97 0.14 -21.03
C PHE A 248 12.92 1.26 -22.07
N LYS A 249 13.83 1.26 -23.03
CA LYS A 249 14.02 2.35 -23.97
C LYS A 249 12.74 2.76 -24.71
N PRO A 250 11.93 1.85 -25.29
CA PRO A 250 10.71 2.23 -25.99
C PRO A 250 9.72 2.99 -25.10
N TYR A 251 9.62 2.62 -23.84
CA TYR A 251 8.68 3.23 -22.89
C TYR A 251 9.14 4.62 -22.44
N TYR A 252 10.44 4.80 -22.23
CA TYR A 252 10.99 6.14 -21.99
C TYR A 252 10.87 7.03 -23.22
N GLU A 253 11.11 6.51 -24.43
CA GLU A 253 10.90 7.26 -25.69
C GLU A 253 9.43 7.64 -25.86
N MET A 254 8.47 6.76 -25.55
CA MET A 254 7.05 7.07 -25.56
C MET A 254 6.75 8.27 -24.65
N VAL A 255 7.18 8.23 -23.39
CA VAL A 255 6.92 9.31 -22.43
C VAL A 255 7.60 10.61 -22.84
N LEU A 256 8.86 10.58 -23.30
CA LEU A 256 9.58 11.77 -23.78
C LEU A 256 8.91 12.40 -25.01
N ASN A 257 8.36 11.58 -25.92
CA ASN A 257 7.58 12.07 -27.05
C ASN A 257 6.25 12.69 -26.57
N GLN A 258 5.59 12.07 -25.62
CA GLN A 258 4.38 12.63 -25.00
C GLN A 258 4.66 13.96 -24.30
N GLU A 259 5.78 14.10 -23.61
CA GLU A 259 6.22 15.38 -23.01
C GLU A 259 6.46 16.46 -24.09
N ALA A 260 7.13 16.09 -25.19
CA ALA A 260 7.42 17.00 -26.29
C ALA A 260 6.15 17.50 -26.99
N ASP A 261 5.15 16.61 -27.12
CA ASP A 261 3.87 16.87 -27.77
C ASP A 261 2.81 17.50 -26.83
N GLY A 262 3.14 17.67 -25.53
CA GLY A 262 2.23 18.25 -24.53
C GLY A 262 1.12 17.28 -24.09
N VAL A 263 1.29 15.99 -24.33
CA VAL A 263 0.35 14.93 -23.89
C VAL A 263 0.41 14.71 -22.40
N CYS A 264 1.57 14.90 -21.80
CA CYS A 264 1.76 14.89 -20.34
C CYS A 264 2.65 16.07 -19.90
N ARG A 265 2.63 16.36 -18.60
CA ARG A 265 3.54 17.37 -18.02
C ARG A 265 4.97 16.85 -18.05
N LYS A 266 5.93 17.76 -18.27
CA LYS A 266 7.35 17.39 -18.29
C LYS A 266 7.82 16.95 -16.90
N TYR A 267 8.65 15.94 -16.86
CA TYR A 267 9.27 15.44 -15.62
C TYR A 267 9.99 16.56 -14.84
N THR A 268 10.73 17.43 -15.56
CA THR A 268 11.46 18.55 -14.97
C THR A 268 10.55 19.54 -14.25
N ASP A 269 9.38 19.83 -14.83
CA ASP A 269 8.40 20.75 -14.26
C ASP A 269 7.78 20.14 -13.02
N LEU A 270 7.35 18.87 -13.08
CA LEU A 270 6.81 18.13 -11.94
C LEU A 270 7.78 18.07 -10.76
N LYS A 271 9.08 17.86 -11.04
CA LYS A 271 10.12 17.86 -9.98
C LYS A 271 10.36 19.23 -9.37
N THR A 272 10.34 20.28 -10.21
CA THR A 272 10.58 21.64 -9.75
C THR A 272 9.41 22.18 -8.93
N GLU A 273 8.20 21.87 -9.36
CA GLU A 273 6.95 22.27 -8.66
C GLU A 273 6.67 21.41 -7.43
N GLY A 274 7.28 20.24 -7.32
CA GLY A 274 6.94 19.26 -6.29
C GLY A 274 5.51 18.74 -6.40
N LEU A 275 4.95 18.74 -7.63
CA LEU A 275 3.55 18.38 -7.86
C LEU A 275 3.30 16.90 -7.50
N HIS A 276 2.51 16.70 -6.46
CA HIS A 276 2.12 15.36 -6.03
C HIS A 276 1.06 14.78 -6.97
N TYR A 277 1.09 13.46 -7.19
CA TYR A 277 0.16 12.77 -8.11
C TYR A 277 -1.31 13.01 -7.75
N SER A 278 -1.64 13.10 -6.47
CA SER A 278 -3.00 13.33 -6.00
C SER A 278 -3.49 14.73 -6.41
N ALA A 279 -2.67 15.76 -6.23
CA ALA A 279 -2.96 17.11 -6.67
C ALA A 279 -3.05 17.22 -8.21
N ALA A 280 -2.19 16.49 -8.93
CA ALA A 280 -2.24 16.44 -10.38
C ALA A 280 -3.59 15.90 -10.89
N PHE A 281 -4.07 14.78 -10.33
CA PHE A 281 -5.33 14.17 -10.77
C PHE A 281 -6.56 14.92 -10.28
N SER A 282 -6.56 15.40 -9.03
CA SER A 282 -7.69 16.15 -8.46
C SER A 282 -7.87 17.54 -9.08
N GLY A 283 -6.85 18.06 -9.76
CA GLY A 283 -6.92 19.32 -10.50
C GLY A 283 -7.88 19.30 -11.70
N GLY A 284 -8.30 18.12 -12.15
CA GLY A 284 -9.32 17.95 -13.19
C GLY A 284 -8.84 18.14 -14.62
N ASP A 285 -7.53 18.30 -14.84
CA ASP A 285 -6.92 18.49 -16.16
C ASP A 285 -6.13 17.25 -16.65
N VAL A 286 -6.19 16.13 -15.94
CA VAL A 286 -5.53 14.87 -16.28
C VAL A 286 -6.57 13.83 -16.66
N ALA A 287 -6.54 13.35 -17.91
CA ALA A 287 -7.47 12.34 -18.40
C ALA A 287 -7.18 10.95 -17.86
N MET A 288 -5.90 10.54 -17.86
CA MET A 288 -5.45 9.22 -17.38
C MET A 288 -4.19 9.33 -16.54
N MET A 289 -4.11 8.52 -15.49
CA MET A 289 -2.94 8.44 -14.61
C MET A 289 -2.70 7.01 -14.15
N ASN A 290 -1.51 6.46 -14.41
CA ASN A 290 -1.09 5.21 -13.82
C ASN A 290 -0.65 5.43 -12.36
N MET A 291 -1.30 4.75 -11.43
CA MET A 291 -1.03 4.91 -10.00
C MET A 291 -1.36 3.64 -9.22
N GLY A 292 -0.80 3.54 -8.02
CA GLY A 292 -1.06 2.43 -7.13
C GLY A 292 -2.45 2.48 -6.47
N SER A 293 -2.93 1.31 -6.05
CA SER A 293 -4.25 1.11 -5.46
C SER A 293 -4.51 1.93 -4.20
N TRP A 294 -3.47 2.36 -3.48
CA TRP A 294 -3.60 3.26 -2.32
C TRP A 294 -4.31 4.57 -2.66
N PHE A 295 -4.21 5.05 -3.90
CA PHE A 295 -4.85 6.28 -4.32
C PHE A 295 -6.39 6.18 -4.33
N ILE A 296 -6.96 4.98 -4.40
CA ILE A 296 -8.41 4.74 -4.29
C ILE A 296 -8.92 5.28 -2.94
N ALA A 297 -8.24 4.93 -1.84
CA ALA A 297 -8.62 5.38 -0.51
C ALA A 297 -8.48 6.91 -0.37
N THR A 298 -7.40 7.48 -0.90
CA THR A 298 -7.18 8.93 -0.92
C THR A 298 -8.28 9.66 -1.68
N MET A 299 -8.63 9.20 -2.89
CA MET A 299 -9.73 9.77 -3.68
C MET A 299 -11.06 9.72 -2.92
N MET A 300 -11.40 8.57 -2.35
CA MET A 300 -12.66 8.40 -1.62
C MET A 300 -12.74 9.29 -0.37
N SER A 301 -11.65 9.38 0.39
CA SER A 301 -11.58 10.19 1.61
C SER A 301 -11.70 11.67 1.30
N ASN A 302 -10.89 12.16 0.36
CA ASN A 302 -10.80 13.60 0.08
C ASN A 302 -12.01 14.14 -0.69
N LEU A 303 -12.64 13.32 -1.52
CA LEU A 303 -13.95 13.65 -2.10
C LEU A 303 -15.05 13.72 -1.03
N LYS A 304 -15.05 12.79 -0.08
CA LYS A 304 -16.03 12.76 1.02
C LYS A 304 -15.85 13.96 1.97
N SER A 305 -14.62 14.34 2.28
CA SER A 305 -14.33 15.50 3.14
C SER A 305 -14.56 16.85 2.45
N GLY A 306 -14.62 16.86 1.11
CA GLY A 306 -14.70 18.09 0.31
C GLY A 306 -13.33 18.76 0.10
N GLU A 307 -12.24 18.08 0.43
CA GLU A 307 -10.88 18.54 0.12
C GLU A 307 -10.63 18.54 -1.39
N TYR A 308 -11.15 17.53 -2.10
CA TYR A 308 -11.15 17.52 -3.56
C TYR A 308 -12.48 18.02 -4.11
N ASP A 309 -12.41 18.92 -5.10
CA ASP A 309 -13.58 19.40 -5.81
C ASP A 309 -14.20 18.27 -6.66
N SER A 310 -15.36 17.80 -6.24
CA SER A 310 -16.06 16.72 -6.92
C SER A 310 -16.51 17.09 -8.35
N SER A 311 -16.58 18.38 -8.69
CA SER A 311 -16.89 18.83 -10.05
C SER A 311 -15.71 18.68 -11.01
N LEU A 312 -14.47 18.53 -10.48
CA LEU A 312 -13.26 18.37 -11.28
C LEU A 312 -12.82 16.90 -11.40
N CYS A 313 -13.00 16.13 -10.35
CA CYS A 313 -12.47 14.76 -10.27
C CYS A 313 -13.41 13.75 -9.57
N GLY A 314 -14.67 14.10 -9.32
CA GLY A 314 -15.60 13.22 -8.61
C GLY A 314 -16.06 12.01 -9.43
N ASN A 315 -16.13 12.14 -10.74
CA ASN A 315 -16.54 11.07 -11.65
C ASN A 315 -15.32 10.39 -12.27
N TRP A 316 -14.67 9.53 -11.49
CA TRP A 316 -13.48 8.79 -11.92
C TRP A 316 -13.75 7.29 -12.06
N GLY A 317 -12.82 6.61 -12.70
CA GLY A 317 -12.84 5.16 -12.81
C GLY A 317 -11.42 4.57 -12.78
N ILE A 318 -11.36 3.25 -12.67
CA ILE A 318 -10.12 2.49 -12.80
C ILE A 318 -10.29 1.37 -13.81
N VAL A 319 -9.21 1.07 -14.52
CA VAL A 319 -9.07 -0.13 -15.33
C VAL A 319 -7.71 -0.78 -15.03
N LYS A 320 -7.53 -2.01 -15.48
CA LYS A 320 -6.24 -2.69 -15.37
C LYS A 320 -5.14 -1.84 -16.02
N TYR A 321 -3.93 -1.97 -15.48
CA TYR A 321 -2.74 -1.39 -16.10
C TYR A 321 -2.61 -1.89 -17.55
N PRO A 322 -2.23 -1.04 -18.52
CA PRO A 322 -2.01 -1.47 -19.91
C PRO A 322 -0.98 -2.60 -20.00
N HIS A 323 -0.99 -3.36 -21.07
CA HIS A 323 -0.12 -4.52 -21.23
C HIS A 323 0.54 -4.55 -22.61
N ALA A 324 1.62 -5.33 -22.75
CA ALA A 324 2.21 -5.61 -24.05
C ALA A 324 1.28 -6.51 -24.90
N GLU A 325 1.33 -6.36 -26.20
CA GLU A 325 0.56 -7.21 -27.11
C GLU A 325 0.95 -8.69 -26.95
N GLY A 326 -0.04 -9.57 -26.93
CA GLY A 326 0.14 -11.02 -26.81
C GLY A 326 0.54 -11.52 -25.43
N VAL A 327 0.57 -10.67 -24.41
CA VAL A 327 0.86 -11.09 -23.03
C VAL A 327 -0.40 -11.65 -22.37
N ASP A 328 -0.34 -12.91 -21.88
CA ASP A 328 -1.41 -13.50 -21.10
C ASP A 328 -1.52 -12.81 -19.73
N ARG A 329 -2.67 -12.21 -19.49
CA ARG A 329 -2.98 -11.45 -18.25
C ARG A 329 -2.99 -12.28 -16.98
N LYS A 330 -3.04 -13.59 -17.06
CA LYS A 330 -2.91 -14.43 -15.86
C LYS A 330 -1.51 -14.32 -15.25
N SER A 331 -0.49 -14.12 -16.12
CA SER A 331 0.90 -13.92 -15.69
C SER A 331 1.17 -12.53 -15.13
N THR A 332 0.48 -11.50 -15.62
CA THR A 332 0.64 -10.12 -15.13
C THR A 332 0.01 -9.86 -13.75
N ARG A 333 -0.91 -10.70 -13.30
CA ARG A 333 -1.46 -10.61 -11.93
C ARG A 333 -0.41 -10.84 -10.84
N LEU A 334 0.60 -11.66 -11.11
CA LEU A 334 1.70 -11.94 -10.17
C LEU A 334 2.81 -10.89 -10.25
N ASN A 335 2.89 -10.14 -11.37
CA ASN A 335 3.95 -9.16 -11.61
C ASN A 335 3.56 -7.72 -11.25
N SER A 336 2.28 -7.43 -11.00
CA SER A 336 1.80 -6.08 -10.66
C SER A 336 1.93 -5.70 -9.20
N SER A 337 2.30 -6.63 -8.33
CA SER A 337 2.70 -6.30 -6.97
C SER A 337 4.16 -5.80 -6.99
N HIS A 338 4.49 -4.83 -6.15
CA HIS A 338 5.87 -4.35 -5.92
C HIS A 338 6.91 -5.46 -5.68
N ASN A 339 6.47 -6.67 -5.60
CA ASN A 339 7.12 -7.88 -5.16
C ASN A 339 8.08 -8.53 -6.16
N ASN A 340 8.05 -8.17 -7.44
CA ASN A 340 9.00 -8.73 -8.41
C ASN A 340 10.40 -8.09 -8.39
N GLN A 341 10.62 -7.11 -7.53
CA GLN A 341 11.92 -6.42 -7.45
C GLN A 341 12.91 -7.08 -6.49
N SER A 342 12.54 -8.15 -5.78
CA SER A 342 13.32 -8.65 -4.64
C SER A 342 13.66 -10.13 -4.64
N ARG A 343 13.79 -10.79 -5.78
CA ARG A 343 14.61 -12.00 -5.78
C ARG A 343 16.07 -11.58 -5.79
N MET A 344 16.63 -11.35 -4.61
CA MET A 344 18.07 -11.43 -4.45
C MET A 344 18.48 -12.90 -4.60
N PRO A 345 19.53 -13.20 -5.37
CA PRO A 345 20.06 -14.56 -5.40
C PRO A 345 20.56 -14.90 -3.99
N SER A 346 20.06 -15.98 -3.43
CA SER A 346 20.71 -16.64 -2.32
C SER A 346 22.06 -17.14 -2.83
N SER A 347 23.13 -16.63 -2.27
CA SER A 347 24.55 -17.02 -2.50
C SER A 347 25.26 -16.31 -3.65
N ALA A 348 26.07 -15.36 -3.28
CA ALA A 348 27.47 -15.27 -3.73
C ALA A 348 28.32 -14.76 -2.57
#